data_c1c15ff6a76d6535aae91ade38abe405
#
_entry.id   c1c15ff6a76d6535aae91ade38abe405
#
_cell.length_a   1.000
_cell.length_b   1.000
_cell.length_c   1.000
_cell.angle_alpha   90.00
_cell.angle_beta   90.00
_cell.angle_gamma   90.00
#
_symmetry.space_group_name_H-M   'P 1'
#
loop_
_entity.id
_entity.type
_entity.pdbx_description
1 polymer ?
#
loop_
_entity_poly.entity_id
_entity_poly.type
_entity_poly.pdbx_seq_one_letter_code
_entity_poly.pdbx_strand_id
1 'polypeptide(L)'
;MNELFLKIINMSISASWLILAVLILRLVLKKAPKWVNVLLWGIVAVRLICPLSFESALSLIPSSETIPLDIEMAAKPTIDSGVPAINSVVNPVLSSFAPPQHVLTSANPLQIWIPILNIIWLIGVGALLLYTAVSYWRLCRKVDTAVRYKGNIFQSENVSSPFVLGIIKPRIYLPFNMNGQDLEHVVAHEQAHIRRKDHWWKPLGFLLLTIHWFNPLMWLAYVLLCRDIELACDEKVIKELGNEQRADYMQALVACSVNRRMIAACPLAFGEVGVKERVKSVMNYKKPAFWVIIIAVIICVGVAACFLTNPKQDRYTLRIVVPAGSQEEFVYTEEEVSTVRNSIKIWSGDGLGDTEVLLFPVNKTAETGYTATYLTHGMSVEFDAENDTWFKIGVNMQNPTNEDIIVYVEVENV
;
A
#
# COMPACT_ATOMS: atom_id res chain seq x y z
N MET A 1 -12.05 -4.72 14.69
CA MET A 1 -11.68 -5.49 13.46
C MET A 1 -11.99 -4.73 12.19
N ASN A 2 -13.14 -4.04 12.11
CA ASN A 2 -13.49 -3.20 10.95
C ASN A 2 -12.46 -2.11 10.68
N GLU A 3 -12.00 -1.44 11.72
CA GLU A 3 -10.96 -0.42 11.64
C GLU A 3 -9.64 -0.93 11.01
N LEU A 4 -9.21 -2.15 11.37
CA LEU A 4 -8.04 -2.77 10.74
C LEU A 4 -8.26 -3.03 9.25
N PHE A 5 -9.45 -3.49 8.88
CA PHE A 5 -9.82 -3.72 7.48
C PHE A 5 -9.81 -2.41 6.68
N LEU A 6 -10.39 -1.33 7.21
CA LEU A 6 -10.37 0.00 6.60
C LEU A 6 -8.95 0.55 6.45
N LYS A 7 -8.09 0.39 7.48
CA LYS A 7 -6.65 0.73 7.40
C LYS A 7 -5.95 -0.03 6.27
N ILE A 8 -6.22 -1.33 6.10
CA ILE A 8 -5.63 -2.14 5.03
C ILE A 8 -6.12 -1.68 3.65
N ILE A 9 -7.39 -1.30 3.52
CA ILE A 9 -7.91 -0.73 2.26
C ILE A 9 -7.21 0.59 1.95
N ASN A 10 -7.10 1.52 2.90
CA ASN A 10 -6.43 2.81 2.72
C ASN A 10 -4.95 2.63 2.33
N MET A 11 -4.24 1.72 3.02
CA MET A 11 -2.86 1.36 2.65
C MET A 11 -2.78 0.77 1.23
N SER A 12 -3.75 -0.06 0.84
CA SER A 12 -3.83 -0.65 -0.50
C SER A 12 -4.07 0.40 -1.59
N ILE A 13 -4.94 1.39 -1.33
CA ILE A 13 -5.20 2.51 -2.24
C ILE A 13 -3.94 3.36 -2.42
N SER A 14 -3.32 3.77 -1.32
CA SER A 14 -2.07 4.56 -1.35
C SER A 14 -0.94 3.82 -2.06
N ALA A 15 -0.78 2.50 -1.81
CA ALA A 15 0.20 1.68 -2.50
C ALA A 15 -0.11 1.50 -3.99
N SER A 16 -1.38 1.58 -4.41
CA SER A 16 -1.77 1.50 -5.83
C SER A 16 -1.18 2.66 -6.64
N TRP A 17 -1.18 3.88 -6.10
CA TRP A 17 -0.52 5.03 -6.73
C TRP A 17 0.98 4.79 -6.91
N LEU A 18 1.64 4.27 -5.87
CA LEU A 18 3.06 3.92 -5.95
C LEU A 18 3.31 2.78 -6.96
N ILE A 19 2.46 1.75 -7.01
CA ILE A 19 2.57 0.68 -8.01
C ILE A 19 2.49 1.25 -9.43
N LEU A 20 1.54 2.14 -9.70
CA LEU A 20 1.41 2.80 -11.01
C LEU A 20 2.68 3.60 -11.36
N ALA A 21 3.23 4.36 -10.40
CA ALA A 21 4.50 5.07 -10.59
C ALA A 21 5.65 4.11 -10.89
N VAL A 22 5.76 2.99 -10.16
CA VAL A 22 6.79 1.96 -10.40
C VAL A 22 6.62 1.33 -11.78
N LEU A 23 5.40 1.08 -12.26
CA LEU A 23 5.15 0.57 -13.62
C LEU A 23 5.69 1.52 -14.68
N ILE A 24 5.47 2.82 -14.54
CA ILE A 24 5.99 3.86 -15.45
C ILE A 24 7.53 3.90 -15.38
N LEU A 25 8.10 3.92 -14.16
CA LEU A 25 9.55 3.98 -13.97
C LEU A 25 10.28 2.75 -14.53
N ARG A 26 9.69 1.55 -14.45
CA ARG A 26 10.25 0.36 -15.10
C ARG A 26 10.37 0.52 -16.62
N LEU A 27 9.50 1.29 -17.25
CA LEU A 27 9.59 1.60 -18.69
C LEU A 27 10.71 2.62 -18.97
N VAL A 28 10.91 3.58 -18.09
CA VAL A 28 11.95 4.61 -18.21
C VAL A 28 13.33 4.01 -17.90
N LEU A 29 13.44 3.23 -16.85
CA LEU A 29 14.68 2.64 -16.33
C LEU A 29 15.10 1.34 -17.04
N LYS A 30 14.67 1.08 -18.27
CA LYS A 30 15.03 -0.14 -19.05
C LYS A 30 16.54 -0.38 -19.15
N LYS A 31 17.35 0.69 -19.18
CA LYS A 31 18.81 0.65 -19.30
C LYS A 31 19.51 0.55 -17.93
N ALA A 32 18.81 0.72 -16.84
CA ALA A 32 19.33 0.59 -15.49
C ALA A 32 19.56 -0.89 -15.12
N PRO A 33 20.44 -1.17 -14.14
CA PRO A 33 20.63 -2.52 -13.62
C PRO A 33 19.32 -3.10 -13.11
N LYS A 34 19.09 -4.40 -13.33
CA LYS A 34 17.80 -5.04 -12.99
C LYS A 34 17.49 -5.08 -11.49
N TRP A 35 18.52 -5.03 -10.63
CA TRP A 35 18.32 -4.92 -9.19
C TRP A 35 17.58 -3.63 -8.77
N VAL A 36 17.63 -2.55 -9.55
CA VAL A 36 16.90 -1.30 -9.30
C VAL A 36 15.40 -1.53 -9.28
N ASN A 37 14.89 -2.36 -10.23
CA ASN A 37 13.47 -2.70 -10.24
C ASN A 37 13.05 -3.46 -8.97
N VAL A 38 13.92 -4.37 -8.48
CA VAL A 38 13.65 -5.08 -7.22
C VAL A 38 13.63 -4.13 -6.02
N LEU A 39 14.50 -3.10 -6.03
CA LEU A 39 14.51 -2.05 -5.01
C LEU A 39 13.21 -1.22 -5.03
N LEU A 40 12.71 -0.85 -6.22
CA LEU A 40 11.42 -0.15 -6.36
C LEU A 40 10.26 -0.97 -5.78
N TRP A 41 10.23 -2.28 -5.99
CA TRP A 41 9.26 -3.17 -5.34
C TRP A 41 9.46 -3.25 -3.82
N GLY A 42 10.70 -3.09 -3.34
CA GLY A 42 11.00 -2.95 -1.91
C GLY A 42 10.34 -1.71 -1.30
N ILE A 43 10.31 -0.57 -2.00
CA ILE A 43 9.62 0.65 -1.57
C ILE A 43 8.10 0.40 -1.46
N VAL A 44 7.50 -0.29 -2.45
CA VAL A 44 6.09 -0.71 -2.37
C VAL A 44 5.82 -1.58 -1.15
N ALA A 45 6.71 -2.55 -0.86
CA ALA A 45 6.57 -3.40 0.31
C ALA A 45 6.63 -2.62 1.63
N VAL A 46 7.54 -1.64 1.74
CA VAL A 46 7.61 -0.75 2.93
C VAL A 46 6.29 0.01 3.11
N ARG A 47 5.71 0.57 2.04
CA ARG A 47 4.43 1.29 2.12
C ARG A 47 3.27 0.40 2.56
N LEU A 48 3.29 -0.90 2.17
CA LEU A 48 2.25 -1.87 2.53
C LEU A 48 2.41 -2.45 3.95
N ILE A 49 3.61 -2.40 4.53
CA ILE A 49 3.88 -2.93 5.88
C ILE A 49 3.73 -1.83 6.93
N CYS A 50 4.28 -0.64 6.64
CA CYS A 50 4.34 0.45 7.60
C CYS A 50 3.20 1.44 7.33
N PRO A 51 2.28 1.65 8.27
CA PRO A 51 1.35 2.78 8.24
C PRO A 51 2.14 4.06 8.55
N LEU A 52 2.89 4.54 7.54
CA LEU A 52 3.73 5.72 7.71
C LEU A 52 2.85 6.98 7.81
N SER A 53 3.05 7.75 8.86
CA SER A 53 2.34 9.00 9.13
C SER A 53 3.20 10.25 8.92
N PHE A 54 4.40 10.11 8.31
CA PHE A 54 5.25 11.26 8.04
C PHE A 54 4.63 12.13 6.94
N GLU A 55 4.32 13.38 7.28
CA GLU A 55 3.80 14.35 6.34
C GLU A 55 4.94 15.06 5.61
N SER A 56 4.74 15.32 4.33
CA SER A 56 5.70 16.07 3.50
C SER A 56 4.99 16.81 2.37
N ALA A 57 5.45 18.02 2.12
CA ALA A 57 5.03 18.80 0.94
C ALA A 57 5.46 18.16 -0.39
N LEU A 58 6.39 17.18 -0.35
CA LEU A 58 6.85 16.44 -1.53
C LEU A 58 6.00 15.19 -1.80
N SER A 59 5.00 14.88 -0.98
CA SER A 59 4.16 13.72 -1.18
C SER A 59 3.36 13.83 -2.50
N LEU A 60 3.41 12.74 -3.28
CA LEU A 60 2.61 12.58 -4.50
C LEU A 60 1.38 11.68 -4.28
N ILE A 61 1.13 11.30 -3.04
CA ILE A 61 -0.08 10.56 -2.68
C ILE A 61 -1.22 11.58 -2.58
N PRO A 62 -2.35 11.38 -3.30
CA PRO A 62 -3.42 12.35 -3.32
C PRO A 62 -4.12 12.55 -1.97
N SER A 63 -4.29 11.47 -1.19
CA SER A 63 -4.92 11.50 0.13
C SER A 63 -4.21 10.56 1.10
N SER A 64 -4.07 10.98 2.35
CA SER A 64 -3.50 10.15 3.43
C SER A 64 -4.49 9.09 3.90
N GLU A 65 -5.77 9.43 3.95
CA GLU A 65 -6.88 8.62 4.42
C GLU A 65 -8.07 8.79 3.47
N THR A 66 -8.11 7.92 2.45
CA THR A 66 -9.15 7.97 1.41
C THR A 66 -10.52 7.62 1.98
N ILE A 67 -10.59 6.64 2.89
CA ILE A 67 -11.82 6.20 3.55
C ILE A 67 -11.67 6.50 5.03
N PRO A 68 -12.46 7.42 5.59
CA PRO A 68 -12.46 7.70 7.03
C PRO A 68 -12.72 6.44 7.84
N LEU A 69 -12.02 6.27 8.97
CA LEU A 69 -12.17 5.08 9.81
C LEU A 69 -13.52 5.05 10.52
N ASP A 70 -14.14 6.19 10.68
CA ASP A 70 -15.46 6.41 11.28
C ASP A 70 -16.62 6.43 10.26
N ILE A 71 -16.36 6.11 8.98
CA ILE A 71 -17.37 6.13 7.90
C ILE A 71 -18.64 5.33 8.23
N GLU A 72 -18.53 4.30 9.08
CA GLU A 72 -19.68 3.51 9.56
C GLU A 72 -20.66 4.35 10.40
N MET A 73 -20.15 5.37 11.10
CA MET A 73 -20.92 6.22 12.02
C MET A 73 -21.29 7.56 11.42
N ALA A 74 -20.73 7.89 10.25
CA ALA A 74 -20.99 9.14 9.58
C ALA A 74 -22.45 9.26 9.14
N ALA A 75 -23.08 10.40 9.41
CA ALA A 75 -24.45 10.69 8.97
C ALA A 75 -24.55 10.79 7.44
N LYS A 76 -23.49 11.31 6.81
CA LYS A 76 -23.30 11.32 5.35
C LYS A 76 -21.94 10.66 5.07
N PRO A 77 -21.92 9.37 4.69
CA PRO A 77 -20.65 8.71 4.39
C PRO A 77 -20.04 9.30 3.10
N THR A 78 -18.83 9.83 3.23
CA THR A 78 -18.05 10.40 2.11
C THR A 78 -16.64 9.81 2.11
N ILE A 79 -16.01 9.83 0.95
CA ILE A 79 -14.59 9.50 0.81
C ILE A 79 -13.83 10.71 0.28
N ASP A 80 -12.58 10.83 0.67
CA ASP A 80 -11.63 11.76 0.06
C ASP A 80 -10.47 11.03 -0.60
N SER A 81 -10.59 10.84 -1.91
CA SER A 81 -9.54 10.22 -2.71
C SER A 81 -8.38 11.17 -3.07
N GLY A 82 -8.50 12.46 -2.76
CA GLY A 82 -7.60 13.51 -3.24
C GLY A 82 -7.74 13.78 -4.75
N VAL A 83 -8.68 13.11 -5.43
CA VAL A 83 -8.98 13.28 -6.87
C VAL A 83 -10.45 13.68 -7.03
N PRO A 84 -10.77 14.96 -7.32
CA PRO A 84 -12.15 15.46 -7.37
C PRO A 84 -13.07 14.66 -8.29
N ALA A 85 -12.54 14.18 -9.42
CA ALA A 85 -13.32 13.37 -10.36
C ALA A 85 -13.79 12.02 -9.79
N ILE A 86 -13.01 11.42 -8.87
CA ILE A 86 -13.38 10.18 -8.18
C ILE A 86 -14.43 10.51 -7.11
N ASN A 87 -14.18 11.54 -6.31
CA ASN A 87 -15.08 11.96 -5.25
C ASN A 87 -16.47 12.33 -5.80
N SER A 88 -16.55 13.05 -6.94
CA SER A 88 -17.81 13.43 -7.58
C SER A 88 -18.64 12.25 -8.11
N VAL A 89 -18.02 11.10 -8.38
CA VAL A 89 -18.73 9.89 -8.81
C VAL A 89 -19.11 9.02 -7.62
N VAL A 90 -18.23 8.88 -6.65
CA VAL A 90 -18.39 7.92 -5.54
C VAL A 90 -19.26 8.49 -4.42
N ASN A 91 -19.07 9.75 -4.03
CA ASN A 91 -19.79 10.35 -2.90
C ASN A 91 -21.31 10.42 -3.10
N PRO A 92 -21.86 10.74 -4.30
CA PRO A 92 -23.31 10.67 -4.51
C PRO A 92 -23.88 9.26 -4.35
N VAL A 93 -23.10 8.24 -4.73
CA VAL A 93 -23.51 6.83 -4.54
C VAL A 93 -23.48 6.48 -3.05
N LEU A 94 -22.43 6.85 -2.33
CA LEU A 94 -22.35 6.62 -0.88
C LEU A 94 -23.44 7.36 -0.12
N SER A 95 -23.73 8.61 -0.46
CA SER A 95 -24.79 9.39 0.17
C SER A 95 -26.18 8.83 -0.10
N SER A 96 -26.38 8.10 -1.23
CA SER A 96 -27.65 7.40 -1.47
C SER A 96 -27.93 6.26 -0.47
N PHE A 97 -26.90 5.78 0.22
CA PHE A 97 -27.03 4.82 1.32
C PHE A 97 -27.26 5.49 2.69
N ALA A 98 -27.20 6.84 2.76
CA ALA A 98 -27.49 7.55 4.00
C ALA A 98 -28.96 7.35 4.43
N PRO A 99 -29.24 7.20 5.73
CA PRO A 99 -30.61 7.09 6.22
C PRO A 99 -31.39 8.37 5.92
N PRO A 100 -32.71 8.29 5.62
CA PRO A 100 -33.52 9.47 5.45
C PRO A 100 -33.52 10.32 6.74
N GLN A 101 -33.35 11.64 6.60
CA GLN A 101 -33.10 12.61 7.69
C GLN A 101 -34.15 12.66 8.82
N HIS A 102 -35.24 11.90 8.74
CA HIS A 102 -36.36 11.95 9.69
C HIS A 102 -36.53 10.71 10.58
N VAL A 103 -35.63 9.73 10.51
CA VAL A 103 -35.77 8.50 11.30
C VAL A 103 -34.60 8.36 12.26
N LEU A 104 -34.76 8.76 13.51
CA LEU A 104 -33.81 8.65 14.61
C LEU A 104 -33.29 7.21 14.91
N THR A 105 -33.82 6.20 14.23
CA THR A 105 -33.52 4.77 14.42
C THR A 105 -32.95 4.08 13.17
N SER A 106 -32.65 4.81 12.10
CA SER A 106 -32.14 4.18 10.86
C SER A 106 -30.62 3.97 10.94
N ALA A 107 -30.19 2.70 11.04
CA ALA A 107 -28.78 2.34 10.99
C ALA A 107 -28.21 2.61 9.60
N ASN A 108 -26.98 3.19 9.55
CA ASN A 108 -26.25 3.36 8.31
C ASN A 108 -25.99 1.97 7.67
N PRO A 109 -26.42 1.69 6.42
CA PRO A 109 -26.17 0.42 5.76
C PRO A 109 -24.69 -0.01 5.75
N LEU A 110 -23.75 0.93 5.81
CA LEU A 110 -22.31 0.62 5.90
C LEU A 110 -21.95 -0.13 7.18
N GLN A 111 -22.70 0.06 8.28
CA GLN A 111 -22.54 -0.73 9.52
C GLN A 111 -22.79 -2.23 9.31
N ILE A 112 -23.55 -2.60 8.28
CA ILE A 112 -23.83 -3.99 7.92
C ILE A 112 -22.80 -4.46 6.86
N TRP A 113 -22.52 -3.63 5.85
CA TRP A 113 -21.68 -4.03 4.72
C TRP A 113 -20.19 -4.15 5.09
N ILE A 114 -19.66 -3.24 5.91
CA ILE A 114 -18.23 -3.26 6.27
C ILE A 114 -17.86 -4.55 7.05
N PRO A 115 -18.62 -5.01 8.06
CA PRO A 115 -18.37 -6.30 8.69
C PRO A 115 -18.44 -7.48 7.71
N ILE A 116 -19.39 -7.48 6.77
CA ILE A 116 -19.53 -8.53 5.77
C ILE A 116 -18.28 -8.56 4.86
N LEU A 117 -17.86 -7.42 4.35
CA LEU A 117 -16.66 -7.30 3.52
C LEU A 117 -15.39 -7.71 4.28
N ASN A 118 -15.31 -7.38 5.58
CA ASN A 118 -14.21 -7.80 6.45
C ASN A 118 -14.17 -9.34 6.58
N ILE A 119 -15.32 -10.01 6.76
CA ILE A 119 -15.39 -11.47 6.79
C ILE A 119 -14.95 -12.08 5.43
N ILE A 120 -15.42 -11.53 4.32
CA ILE A 120 -15.03 -11.98 2.98
C ILE A 120 -13.51 -11.82 2.80
N TRP A 121 -12.94 -10.69 3.25
CA TRP A 121 -11.50 -10.45 3.23
C TRP A 121 -10.74 -11.50 4.05
N LEU A 122 -11.16 -11.80 5.27
CA LEU A 122 -10.55 -12.82 6.13
C LEU A 122 -10.60 -14.22 5.50
N ILE A 123 -11.73 -14.58 4.89
CA ILE A 123 -11.88 -15.86 4.17
C ILE A 123 -10.88 -15.94 3.02
N GLY A 124 -10.71 -14.88 2.23
CA GLY A 124 -9.75 -14.83 1.13
C GLY A 124 -8.30 -14.95 1.62
N VAL A 125 -7.93 -14.24 2.69
CA VAL A 125 -6.62 -14.37 3.34
C VAL A 125 -6.39 -15.81 3.82
N GLY A 126 -7.37 -16.39 4.53
CA GLY A 126 -7.31 -17.76 5.04
C GLY A 126 -7.14 -18.79 3.92
N ALA A 127 -7.89 -18.64 2.82
CA ALA A 127 -7.80 -19.53 1.66
C ALA A 127 -6.41 -19.49 1.00
N LEU A 128 -5.82 -18.29 0.81
CA LEU A 128 -4.49 -18.14 0.22
C LEU A 128 -3.38 -18.65 1.16
N LEU A 129 -3.50 -18.44 2.48
CA LEU A 129 -2.56 -19.01 3.45
C LEU A 129 -2.64 -20.54 3.46
N LEU A 130 -3.84 -21.09 3.45
CA LEU A 130 -4.05 -22.56 3.38
C LEU A 130 -3.47 -23.14 2.08
N TYR A 131 -3.74 -22.49 0.95
CA TYR A 131 -3.16 -22.87 -0.34
C TYR A 131 -1.63 -22.90 -0.27
N THR A 132 -1.03 -21.88 0.32
CA THR A 132 0.43 -21.78 0.48
C THR A 132 0.98 -22.88 1.37
N ALA A 133 0.34 -23.13 2.52
CA ALA A 133 0.75 -24.18 3.46
C ALA A 133 0.67 -25.57 2.81
N VAL A 134 -0.44 -25.87 2.12
CA VAL A 134 -0.62 -27.14 1.43
C VAL A 134 0.37 -27.29 0.27
N SER A 135 0.59 -26.24 -0.52
CA SER A 135 1.55 -26.27 -1.63
C SER A 135 2.98 -26.48 -1.14
N TYR A 136 3.36 -25.79 -0.07
CA TYR A 136 4.68 -25.93 0.57
C TYR A 136 4.88 -27.34 1.15
N TRP A 137 3.88 -27.85 1.87
CA TRP A 137 3.91 -29.20 2.41
C TRP A 137 4.04 -30.27 1.31
N ARG A 138 3.27 -30.15 0.22
CA ARG A 138 3.39 -31.05 -0.94
C ARG A 138 4.78 -31.00 -1.56
N LEU A 139 5.37 -29.80 -1.64
CA LEU A 139 6.73 -29.63 -2.17
C LEU A 139 7.77 -30.29 -1.25
N CYS A 140 7.67 -30.09 0.08
CA CYS A 140 8.53 -30.76 1.06
C CYS A 140 8.45 -32.28 0.96
N ARG A 141 7.22 -32.85 0.77
CA ARG A 141 7.04 -34.28 0.55
C ARG A 141 7.74 -34.78 -0.71
N LYS A 142 7.75 -34.00 -1.79
CA LYS A 142 8.43 -34.36 -3.03
C LYS A 142 9.95 -34.46 -2.90
N VAL A 143 10.53 -33.67 -2.03
CA VAL A 143 11.99 -33.63 -1.83
C VAL A 143 12.46 -34.43 -0.61
N ASP A 144 11.57 -35.13 0.07
CA ASP A 144 11.88 -35.92 1.26
C ASP A 144 12.90 -37.04 0.98
N THR A 145 12.85 -37.62 -0.24
CA THR A 145 13.77 -38.65 -0.72
C THR A 145 15.05 -38.09 -1.35
N ALA A 146 15.29 -36.79 -1.26
CA ALA A 146 16.44 -36.16 -1.90
C ALA A 146 17.76 -36.54 -1.24
N VAL A 147 18.73 -36.92 -2.05
CA VAL A 147 20.09 -37.30 -1.62
C VAL A 147 20.99 -36.06 -1.68
N ARG A 148 21.84 -35.91 -0.65
CA ARG A 148 22.80 -34.82 -0.59
C ARG A 148 23.93 -35.05 -1.60
N TYR A 149 24.11 -34.08 -2.50
CA TYR A 149 25.18 -34.10 -3.50
C TYR A 149 26.46 -33.40 -2.97
N LYS A 150 26.37 -32.12 -2.61
CA LYS A 150 27.51 -31.35 -2.10
C LYS A 150 26.99 -30.13 -1.30
N GLY A 151 27.50 -29.92 -0.07
CA GLY A 151 27.13 -28.74 0.73
C GLY A 151 25.62 -28.65 0.98
N ASN A 152 24.97 -27.62 0.47
CA ASN A 152 23.53 -27.39 0.54
C ASN A 152 22.76 -27.81 -0.73
N ILE A 153 23.42 -28.57 -1.61
CA ILE A 153 22.85 -29.05 -2.87
C ILE A 153 22.37 -30.49 -2.67
N PHE A 154 21.16 -30.77 -3.11
CA PHE A 154 20.48 -32.06 -3.03
C PHE A 154 19.96 -32.44 -4.43
N GLN A 155 19.90 -33.73 -4.72
CA GLN A 155 19.33 -34.29 -5.94
C GLN A 155 18.16 -35.19 -5.63
N SER A 156 17.13 -35.19 -6.49
CA SER A 156 15.95 -36.05 -6.34
C SER A 156 15.37 -36.40 -7.71
N GLU A 157 14.88 -37.64 -7.85
CA GLU A 157 14.15 -38.09 -9.05
C GLU A 157 12.80 -37.39 -9.21
N ASN A 158 12.18 -36.98 -8.10
CA ASN A 158 10.89 -36.32 -8.08
C ASN A 158 10.95 -34.84 -8.49
N VAL A 159 12.16 -34.31 -8.71
CA VAL A 159 12.40 -32.93 -9.10
C VAL A 159 12.64 -32.88 -10.61
N SER A 160 11.77 -32.17 -11.32
CA SER A 160 11.86 -32.00 -12.77
C SER A 160 12.61 -30.73 -13.21
N SER A 161 12.81 -29.77 -12.33
CA SER A 161 13.59 -28.56 -12.59
C SER A 161 14.27 -28.06 -11.31
N PRO A 162 15.42 -27.39 -11.41
CA PRO A 162 16.12 -26.81 -10.28
C PRO A 162 15.28 -25.81 -9.51
N PHE A 163 15.46 -25.73 -8.19
CA PHE A 163 14.86 -24.70 -7.35
C PHE A 163 15.49 -24.63 -5.97
N VAL A 164 15.32 -23.48 -5.29
CA VAL A 164 15.69 -23.28 -3.89
C VAL A 164 14.47 -23.48 -3.00
N LEU A 165 14.62 -24.22 -1.90
CA LEU A 165 13.60 -24.40 -0.89
C LEU A 165 14.17 -24.15 0.50
N GLY A 166 13.38 -23.49 1.36
CA GLY A 166 13.71 -23.19 2.75
C GLY A 166 14.00 -21.71 2.96
N ILE A 167 13.33 -21.11 3.97
CA ILE A 167 13.46 -19.69 4.33
C ILE A 167 14.70 -19.44 5.18
N ILE A 168 14.93 -20.26 6.22
CA ILE A 168 16.03 -20.07 7.17
C ILE A 168 17.31 -20.77 6.70
N LYS A 169 17.17 -22.00 6.18
CA LYS A 169 18.29 -22.83 5.68
C LYS A 169 17.99 -23.19 4.22
N PRO A 170 18.27 -22.31 3.26
CA PRO A 170 17.97 -22.55 1.86
C PRO A 170 18.82 -23.71 1.31
N ARG A 171 18.14 -24.64 0.66
CA ARG A 171 18.74 -25.80 -0.01
C ARG A 171 18.38 -25.75 -1.49
N ILE A 172 19.34 -26.14 -2.32
CA ILE A 172 19.20 -26.26 -3.77
C ILE A 172 18.80 -27.69 -4.09
N TYR A 173 17.71 -27.87 -4.80
CA TYR A 173 17.25 -29.19 -5.27
C TYR A 173 17.38 -29.26 -6.78
N LEU A 174 18.00 -30.33 -7.27
CA LEU A 174 18.33 -30.56 -8.67
C LEU A 174 17.78 -31.91 -9.12
N PRO A 175 17.39 -32.05 -10.40
CA PRO A 175 17.11 -33.35 -11.00
C PRO A 175 18.40 -34.18 -11.18
N PHE A 176 18.30 -35.51 -11.15
CA PHE A 176 19.45 -36.39 -11.36
C PHE A 176 20.02 -36.30 -12.78
N ASN A 177 19.21 -36.05 -13.80
CA ASN A 177 19.56 -36.14 -15.21
C ASN A 177 20.10 -34.82 -15.78
N MET A 178 21.03 -34.14 -15.06
CA MET A 178 21.68 -32.92 -15.57
C MET A 178 23.10 -33.21 -16.03
N ASN A 179 23.47 -32.70 -17.21
CA ASN A 179 24.84 -32.78 -17.75
C ASN A 179 25.80 -31.88 -16.95
N GLY A 180 27.10 -32.28 -16.89
CA GLY A 180 28.09 -31.64 -16.04
C GLY A 180 28.24 -30.12 -16.23
N GLN A 181 28.28 -29.63 -17.48
CA GLN A 181 28.37 -28.17 -17.76
C GLN A 181 27.08 -27.42 -17.42
N ASP A 182 25.92 -27.98 -17.77
CA ASP A 182 24.64 -27.37 -17.43
C ASP A 182 24.46 -27.29 -15.90
N LEU A 183 24.95 -28.28 -15.16
CA LEU A 183 24.90 -28.34 -13.71
C LEU A 183 25.63 -27.16 -13.06
N GLU A 184 26.82 -26.80 -13.53
CA GLU A 184 27.61 -25.67 -12.98
C GLU A 184 26.88 -24.35 -13.16
N HIS A 185 26.33 -24.10 -14.33
CA HIS A 185 25.59 -22.87 -14.64
C HIS A 185 24.29 -22.75 -13.83
N VAL A 186 23.58 -23.85 -13.68
CA VAL A 186 22.35 -23.90 -12.90
C VAL A 186 22.63 -23.73 -11.41
N VAL A 187 23.66 -24.38 -10.88
CA VAL A 187 24.08 -24.21 -9.48
C VAL A 187 24.51 -22.76 -9.24
N ALA A 188 25.25 -22.13 -10.16
CA ALA A 188 25.63 -20.73 -10.05
C ALA A 188 24.40 -19.82 -9.98
N HIS A 189 23.36 -20.09 -10.79
CA HIS A 189 22.09 -19.37 -10.78
C HIS A 189 21.34 -19.52 -9.42
N GLU A 190 21.13 -20.74 -8.95
CA GLU A 190 20.44 -21.02 -7.68
C GLU A 190 21.21 -20.45 -6.48
N GLN A 191 22.55 -20.51 -6.52
CA GLN A 191 23.39 -19.86 -5.50
C GLN A 191 23.28 -18.33 -5.53
N ALA A 192 23.13 -17.73 -6.72
CA ALA A 192 22.91 -16.28 -6.83
C ALA A 192 21.59 -15.86 -6.16
N HIS A 193 20.51 -16.65 -6.29
CA HIS A 193 19.27 -16.43 -5.55
C HIS A 193 19.49 -16.45 -4.03
N ILE A 194 20.26 -17.41 -3.52
CA ILE A 194 20.57 -17.51 -2.10
C ILE A 194 21.39 -16.30 -1.64
N ARG A 195 22.45 -15.94 -2.38
CA ARG A 195 23.30 -14.77 -2.05
C ARG A 195 22.54 -13.44 -2.08
N ARG A 196 21.54 -13.32 -2.95
CA ARG A 196 20.65 -12.14 -3.06
C ARG A 196 19.52 -12.13 -2.02
N LYS A 197 19.37 -13.22 -1.27
CA LYS A 197 18.27 -13.43 -0.32
C LYS A 197 16.88 -13.41 -0.97
N ASP A 198 16.78 -13.83 -2.23
CA ASP A 198 15.53 -13.86 -2.98
C ASP A 198 14.50 -14.83 -2.35
N HIS A 199 14.96 -15.83 -1.59
CA HIS A 199 14.15 -16.75 -0.77
C HIS A 199 13.43 -16.06 0.41
N TRP A 200 13.70 -14.79 0.68
CA TRP A 200 12.95 -13.93 1.61
C TRP A 200 12.00 -12.99 0.87
N TRP A 201 12.47 -12.40 -0.24
CA TRP A 201 11.70 -11.38 -0.98
C TRP A 201 10.45 -11.94 -1.64
N LYS A 202 10.52 -13.15 -2.27
CA LYS A 202 9.35 -13.76 -2.91
C LYS A 202 8.26 -14.15 -1.89
N PRO A 203 8.57 -14.87 -0.78
CA PRO A 203 7.57 -15.14 0.26
C PRO A 203 6.98 -13.89 0.88
N LEU A 204 7.80 -12.86 1.15
CA LEU A 204 7.31 -11.57 1.65
C LEU A 204 6.33 -10.92 0.66
N GLY A 205 6.70 -10.85 -0.62
CA GLY A 205 5.83 -10.31 -1.66
C GLY A 205 4.51 -11.07 -1.77
N PHE A 206 4.54 -12.42 -1.62
CA PHE A 206 3.32 -13.22 -1.61
C PHE A 206 2.47 -13.02 -0.35
N LEU A 207 3.10 -12.84 0.80
CA LEU A 207 2.39 -12.51 2.04
C LEU A 207 1.65 -11.16 1.92
N LEU A 208 2.31 -10.16 1.34
CA LEU A 208 1.68 -8.86 1.07
C LEU A 208 0.54 -8.99 0.06
N LEU A 209 0.74 -9.77 -1.02
CA LEU A 209 -0.34 -10.10 -1.94
C LEU A 209 -1.50 -10.79 -1.21
N THR A 210 -1.24 -11.70 -0.29
CA THR A 210 -2.28 -12.41 0.47
C THR A 210 -3.11 -11.47 1.33
N ILE A 211 -2.49 -10.49 1.97
CA ILE A 211 -3.20 -9.48 2.78
C ILE A 211 -4.03 -8.55 1.88
N HIS A 212 -3.50 -8.16 0.73
CA HIS A 212 -4.12 -7.22 -0.21
C HIS A 212 -4.70 -7.93 -1.46
N TRP A 213 -5.17 -9.18 -1.32
CA TRP A 213 -5.59 -10.04 -2.42
C TRP A 213 -6.73 -9.47 -3.27
N PHE A 214 -7.56 -8.61 -2.69
CA PHE A 214 -8.66 -7.93 -3.36
C PHE A 214 -8.20 -6.86 -4.37
N ASN A 215 -6.94 -6.43 -4.30
CA ASN A 215 -6.40 -5.40 -5.19
C ASN A 215 -5.73 -6.05 -6.42
N PRO A 216 -6.24 -5.84 -7.64
CA PRO A 216 -5.68 -6.43 -8.86
C PRO A 216 -4.26 -5.94 -9.19
N LEU A 217 -3.91 -4.70 -8.79
CA LEU A 217 -2.56 -4.16 -9.00
C LEU A 217 -1.53 -4.91 -8.15
N MET A 218 -1.92 -5.48 -7.01
CA MET A 218 -1.02 -6.31 -6.18
C MET A 218 -0.68 -7.64 -6.86
N TRP A 219 -1.61 -8.25 -7.58
CA TRP A 219 -1.33 -9.44 -8.39
C TRP A 219 -0.33 -9.14 -9.49
N LEU A 220 -0.54 -8.02 -10.21
CA LEU A 220 0.38 -7.56 -11.25
C LEU A 220 1.77 -7.25 -10.65
N ALA A 221 1.82 -6.53 -9.53
CA ALA A 221 3.06 -6.18 -8.83
C ALA A 221 3.84 -7.44 -8.42
N TYR A 222 3.17 -8.45 -7.88
CA TYR A 222 3.81 -9.70 -7.48
C TYR A 222 4.38 -10.48 -8.68
N VAL A 223 3.64 -10.60 -9.78
CA VAL A 223 4.12 -11.24 -11.01
C VAL A 223 5.37 -10.51 -11.55
N LEU A 224 5.34 -9.18 -11.57
CA LEU A 224 6.46 -8.37 -12.04
C LEU A 224 7.65 -8.40 -11.08
N LEU A 225 7.43 -8.43 -9.77
CA LEU A 225 8.48 -8.65 -8.77
C LEU A 225 9.21 -9.97 -9.01
N CYS A 226 8.47 -11.08 -9.18
CA CYS A 226 9.05 -12.39 -9.47
C CYS A 226 9.91 -12.34 -10.73
N ARG A 227 9.41 -11.70 -11.79
CA ARG A 227 10.14 -11.53 -13.06
C ARG A 227 11.41 -10.70 -12.89
N ASP A 228 11.33 -9.56 -12.18
CA ASP A 228 12.48 -8.68 -11.97
C ASP A 228 13.55 -9.33 -11.08
N ILE A 229 13.17 -10.18 -10.15
CA ILE A 229 14.09 -11.02 -9.35
C ILE A 229 14.87 -11.96 -10.27
N GLU A 230 14.20 -12.66 -11.20
CA GLU A 230 14.87 -13.56 -12.15
C GLU A 230 15.86 -12.79 -13.05
N LEU A 231 15.42 -11.67 -13.65
CA LEU A 231 16.27 -10.84 -14.50
C LEU A 231 17.48 -10.28 -13.74
N ALA A 232 17.33 -9.91 -12.49
CA ALA A 232 18.41 -9.41 -11.66
C ALA A 232 19.34 -10.54 -11.17
N CYS A 233 18.83 -11.76 -11.03
CA CYS A 233 19.65 -12.94 -10.79
C CYS A 233 20.51 -13.29 -11.99
N ASP A 234 19.92 -13.34 -13.20
CA ASP A 234 20.65 -13.58 -14.45
C ASP A 234 21.75 -12.53 -14.67
N GLU A 235 21.43 -11.25 -14.47
CA GLU A 235 22.41 -10.16 -14.59
C GLU A 235 23.61 -10.37 -13.67
N LYS A 236 23.37 -10.80 -12.42
CA LYS A 236 24.44 -11.09 -11.48
C LYS A 236 25.32 -12.26 -11.92
N VAL A 237 24.70 -13.35 -12.37
CA VAL A 237 25.43 -14.54 -12.84
C VAL A 237 26.28 -14.21 -14.06
N ILE A 238 25.73 -13.51 -15.07
CA ILE A 238 26.47 -13.14 -16.27
C ILE A 238 27.65 -12.21 -15.95
N LYS A 239 27.47 -11.31 -14.98
CA LYS A 239 28.54 -10.42 -14.53
C LYS A 239 29.71 -11.20 -13.92
N GLU A 240 29.43 -12.32 -13.24
CA GLU A 240 30.43 -13.20 -12.62
C GLU A 240 31.08 -14.15 -13.64
N LEU A 241 30.31 -14.76 -14.56
CA LEU A 241 30.78 -15.72 -15.56
C LEU A 241 31.56 -15.08 -16.71
N GLY A 242 31.29 -13.83 -17.05
CA GLY A 242 31.87 -13.16 -18.20
C GLY A 242 31.15 -13.41 -19.53
N ASN A 243 31.71 -12.87 -20.62
CA ASN A 243 31.05 -12.91 -21.94
C ASN A 243 31.15 -14.27 -22.64
N GLU A 244 32.25 -15.00 -22.39
CA GLU A 244 32.56 -16.26 -23.07
C GLU A 244 31.54 -17.37 -22.71
N GLN A 245 31.13 -17.46 -21.45
CA GLN A 245 30.21 -18.50 -20.97
C GLN A 245 28.72 -18.13 -21.10
N ARG A 246 28.43 -16.99 -21.73
CA ARG A 246 27.06 -16.48 -21.86
C ARG A 246 26.15 -17.39 -22.69
N ALA A 247 26.69 -17.97 -23.77
CA ALA A 247 25.94 -18.87 -24.64
C ALA A 247 25.60 -20.19 -23.91
N ASP A 248 26.56 -20.75 -23.18
CA ASP A 248 26.37 -21.98 -22.42
C ASP A 248 25.38 -21.79 -21.27
N TYR A 249 25.48 -20.64 -20.56
CA TYR A 249 24.50 -20.27 -19.54
C TYR A 249 23.07 -20.17 -20.11
N MET A 250 22.92 -19.57 -21.31
CA MET A 250 21.60 -19.50 -21.95
C MET A 250 21.06 -20.86 -22.35
N GLN A 251 21.92 -21.73 -22.87
CA GLN A 251 21.54 -23.08 -23.24
C GLN A 251 21.05 -23.85 -22.01
N ALA A 252 21.77 -23.77 -20.89
CA ALA A 252 21.37 -24.36 -19.61
C ALA A 252 20.02 -23.82 -19.12
N LEU A 253 19.77 -22.50 -19.22
CA LEU A 253 18.48 -21.87 -18.86
C LEU A 253 17.32 -22.41 -19.71
N VAL A 254 17.50 -22.50 -21.04
CA VAL A 254 16.47 -23.04 -21.95
C VAL A 254 16.20 -24.50 -21.65
N ALA A 255 17.25 -25.31 -21.49
CA ALA A 255 17.12 -26.72 -21.15
C ALA A 255 16.32 -26.97 -19.87
N CYS A 256 16.58 -26.16 -18.82
CA CYS A 256 15.82 -26.21 -17.57
C CYS A 256 14.36 -25.79 -17.71
N SER A 257 14.02 -24.93 -18.68
CA SER A 257 12.67 -24.40 -18.85
C SER A 257 11.68 -25.37 -19.50
N VAL A 258 12.17 -26.31 -20.31
CA VAL A 258 11.33 -27.24 -21.07
C VAL A 258 10.54 -28.21 -20.14
N ASN A 259 11.04 -28.51 -18.95
CA ASN A 259 10.51 -29.52 -18.04
C ASN A 259 9.67 -28.99 -16.85
N ARG A 260 9.26 -27.72 -16.86
CA ARG A 260 8.82 -26.99 -15.64
C ARG A 260 7.32 -26.98 -15.30
N ARG A 261 6.50 -27.89 -15.74
CA ARG A 261 5.03 -27.81 -15.57
C ARG A 261 4.49 -27.82 -14.13
N MET A 262 5.26 -28.15 -13.09
CA MET A 262 4.72 -28.43 -11.73
C MET A 262 5.19 -27.52 -10.60
N ILE A 263 6.25 -26.75 -10.75
CA ILE A 263 6.83 -25.95 -9.64
C ILE A 263 6.26 -24.54 -9.60
N ALA A 264 5.74 -24.04 -10.72
CA ALA A 264 5.09 -22.73 -10.82
C ALA A 264 3.85 -22.54 -9.91
N ALA A 265 3.31 -23.64 -9.37
CA ALA A 265 2.12 -23.62 -8.52
C ALA A 265 2.40 -23.32 -7.04
N CYS A 266 3.66 -23.33 -6.59
CA CYS A 266 3.97 -23.02 -5.18
C CYS A 266 4.48 -21.57 -5.05
N PRO A 267 3.76 -20.68 -4.33
CA PRO A 267 4.17 -19.29 -4.15
C PRO A 267 5.51 -19.12 -3.43
N LEU A 268 5.90 -20.13 -2.65
CA LEU A 268 7.15 -20.15 -1.89
C LEU A 268 8.30 -20.83 -2.64
N ALA A 269 8.02 -21.47 -3.78
CA ALA A 269 9.04 -22.04 -4.65
C ALA A 269 9.34 -21.08 -5.81
N PHE A 270 10.59 -21.06 -6.19
CA PHE A 270 11.06 -20.20 -7.29
C PHE A 270 10.71 -20.86 -8.63
N GLY A 271 9.58 -20.49 -9.22
CA GLY A 271 9.18 -20.87 -10.57
C GLY A 271 9.42 -19.73 -11.55
N GLU A 272 9.92 -20.05 -12.74
CA GLU A 272 10.23 -19.04 -13.75
C GLU A 272 8.99 -18.46 -14.44
N VAL A 273 9.06 -17.15 -14.63
CA VAL A 273 8.17 -16.41 -15.52
C VAL A 273 9.02 -15.85 -16.66
N GLY A 274 8.68 -16.18 -17.90
CA GLY A 274 9.22 -15.47 -19.07
C GLY A 274 10.62 -15.85 -19.55
N VAL A 275 10.89 -17.13 -19.82
CA VAL A 275 12.17 -17.61 -20.38
C VAL A 275 12.63 -16.79 -21.60
N LYS A 276 11.70 -16.45 -22.51
CA LYS A 276 12.01 -15.61 -23.70
C LYS A 276 12.62 -14.26 -23.32
N GLU A 277 12.12 -13.63 -22.25
CA GLU A 277 12.63 -12.34 -21.82
C GLU A 277 13.97 -12.46 -21.08
N ARG A 278 14.14 -13.54 -20.30
CA ARG A 278 15.42 -13.85 -19.67
C ARG A 278 16.51 -14.03 -20.74
N VAL A 279 16.28 -14.90 -21.72
CA VAL A 279 17.18 -15.12 -22.85
C VAL A 279 17.50 -13.79 -23.56
N LYS A 280 16.47 -12.99 -23.90
CA LYS A 280 16.68 -11.69 -24.53
C LYS A 280 17.48 -10.73 -23.66
N SER A 281 17.27 -10.72 -22.35
CA SER A 281 18.01 -9.88 -21.41
C SER A 281 19.47 -10.29 -21.32
N VAL A 282 19.74 -11.60 -21.27
CA VAL A 282 21.10 -12.17 -21.24
C VAL A 282 21.86 -11.86 -22.52
N MET A 283 21.23 -12.08 -23.69
CA MET A 283 21.85 -11.79 -24.99
C MET A 283 22.24 -10.32 -25.15
N ASN A 284 21.34 -9.42 -24.75
CA ASN A 284 21.51 -7.99 -24.92
C ASN A 284 22.17 -7.30 -23.72
N TYR A 285 22.70 -8.08 -22.77
CA TYR A 285 23.33 -7.50 -21.60
C TYR A 285 24.56 -6.66 -21.95
N LYS A 286 24.52 -5.41 -21.50
CA LYS A 286 25.66 -4.48 -21.54
C LYS A 286 25.88 -3.96 -20.12
N LYS A 287 27.14 -3.88 -19.70
CA LYS A 287 27.46 -3.29 -18.40
C LYS A 287 26.87 -1.88 -18.33
N PRO A 288 26.02 -1.56 -17.37
CA PRO A 288 25.47 -0.22 -17.25
C PRO A 288 26.58 0.78 -16.96
N ALA A 289 26.50 1.98 -17.58
CA ALA A 289 27.42 3.05 -17.28
C ALA A 289 27.23 3.53 -15.82
N PHE A 290 28.29 3.98 -15.19
CA PHE A 290 28.28 4.45 -13.79
C PHE A 290 27.21 5.52 -13.53
N TRP A 291 27.09 6.50 -14.43
CA TRP A 291 26.10 7.56 -14.35
C TRP A 291 24.64 7.06 -14.37
N VAL A 292 24.37 5.99 -15.13
CA VAL A 292 23.03 5.38 -15.17
C VAL A 292 22.66 4.80 -13.81
N ILE A 293 23.64 4.24 -13.11
CA ILE A 293 23.43 3.70 -11.75
C ILE A 293 23.11 4.85 -10.78
N ILE A 294 23.89 5.94 -10.82
CA ILE A 294 23.67 7.11 -9.95
C ILE A 294 22.28 7.69 -10.18
N ILE A 295 21.92 7.95 -11.43
CA ILE A 295 20.60 8.49 -11.77
C ILE A 295 19.48 7.56 -11.29
N ALA A 296 19.63 6.24 -11.49
CA ALA A 296 18.64 5.28 -11.03
C ALA A 296 18.48 5.28 -9.50
N VAL A 297 19.58 5.41 -8.75
CA VAL A 297 19.54 5.51 -7.27
C VAL A 297 18.87 6.81 -6.84
N ILE A 298 19.21 7.94 -7.46
CA ILE A 298 18.56 9.24 -7.17
C ILE A 298 17.05 9.15 -7.41
N ILE A 299 16.62 8.53 -8.51
CA ILE A 299 15.20 8.31 -8.81
C ILE A 299 14.55 7.44 -7.71
N CYS A 300 15.20 6.35 -7.28
CA CYS A 300 14.66 5.51 -6.21
C CYS A 300 14.50 6.27 -4.88
N VAL A 301 15.47 7.11 -4.53
CA VAL A 301 15.39 7.97 -3.32
C VAL A 301 14.26 8.99 -3.46
N GLY A 302 14.14 9.65 -4.63
CA GLY A 302 13.04 10.56 -4.93
C GLY A 302 11.67 9.91 -4.81
N VAL A 303 11.51 8.70 -5.38
CA VAL A 303 10.26 7.92 -5.26
C VAL A 303 9.96 7.56 -3.81
N ALA A 304 10.98 7.14 -3.05
CA ALA A 304 10.81 6.87 -1.63
C ALA A 304 10.36 8.13 -0.87
N ALA A 305 10.99 9.27 -1.12
CA ALA A 305 10.60 10.53 -0.47
C ALA A 305 9.17 10.97 -0.83
N CYS A 306 8.75 10.80 -2.10
CA CYS A 306 7.44 11.24 -2.57
C CYS A 306 6.29 10.28 -2.20
N PHE A 307 6.54 8.99 -2.07
CA PHE A 307 5.48 8.00 -1.90
C PHE A 307 5.49 7.27 -0.55
N LEU A 308 6.56 7.39 0.25
CA LEU A 308 6.55 6.91 1.64
C LEU A 308 6.08 7.98 2.63
N THR A 309 5.88 9.21 2.17
CA THR A 309 5.32 10.31 2.98
C THR A 309 3.85 10.54 2.61
N ASN A 310 3.08 11.07 3.55
CA ASN A 310 1.71 11.50 3.34
C ASN A 310 1.68 12.96 2.90
N PRO A 311 0.64 13.41 2.18
CA PRO A 311 0.44 14.83 1.92
C PRO A 311 0.32 15.57 3.25
N LYS A 312 0.85 16.81 3.27
CA LYS A 312 0.66 17.67 4.43
C LYS A 312 -0.83 18.00 4.52
N GLN A 313 -1.45 17.66 5.61
CA GLN A 313 -2.80 18.11 5.90
C GLN A 313 -2.70 19.55 6.40
N ASP A 314 -3.36 20.46 5.73
CA ASP A 314 -3.48 21.85 6.17
C ASP A 314 -4.54 21.96 7.29
N ARG A 315 -4.28 21.23 8.39
CA ARG A 315 -5.04 21.38 9.62
C ARG A 315 -4.43 22.50 10.44
N TYR A 316 -5.25 23.38 10.92
CA TYR A 316 -4.85 24.43 11.87
C TYR A 316 -5.78 24.42 13.06
N THR A 317 -5.20 24.62 14.22
CA THR A 317 -5.92 24.63 15.50
C THR A 317 -6.35 26.04 15.82
N LEU A 318 -7.66 26.21 16.02
CA LEU A 318 -8.24 27.47 16.44
C LEU A 318 -8.58 27.43 17.92
N ARG A 319 -8.30 28.53 18.60
CA ARG A 319 -8.59 28.72 20.01
C ARG A 319 -9.97 29.35 20.17
N ILE A 320 -10.75 28.82 21.11
CA ILE A 320 -12.01 29.40 21.57
C ILE A 320 -11.90 29.67 23.06
N VAL A 321 -12.19 30.88 23.48
CA VAL A 321 -12.23 31.27 24.90
C VAL A 321 -13.68 31.35 25.32
N VAL A 322 -14.11 30.45 26.22
CA VAL A 322 -15.43 30.47 26.83
C VAL A 322 -15.35 31.29 28.10
N PRO A 323 -15.91 32.53 28.16
CA PRO A 323 -15.75 33.44 29.29
C PRO A 323 -16.35 32.83 30.57
N ALA A 324 -15.77 33.23 31.71
CA ALA A 324 -16.29 32.90 33.04
C ALA A 324 -17.73 33.35 33.20
N GLY A 325 -18.58 32.45 33.68
CA GLY A 325 -20.02 32.74 33.88
C GLY A 325 -20.84 32.84 32.59
N SER A 326 -20.29 32.44 31.42
CA SER A 326 -21.01 32.50 30.15
C SER A 326 -22.20 31.54 30.14
N GLN A 327 -23.35 32.08 29.74
CA GLN A 327 -24.60 31.34 29.51
C GLN A 327 -24.97 31.40 28.02
N GLU A 328 -24.07 31.89 27.17
CA GLU A 328 -24.31 31.94 25.72
C GLU A 328 -24.44 30.54 25.13
N GLU A 329 -25.33 30.39 24.18
CA GLU A 329 -25.59 29.12 23.53
C GLU A 329 -24.41 28.71 22.61
N PHE A 330 -23.81 29.72 21.93
CA PHE A 330 -22.63 29.52 21.08
C PHE A 330 -21.54 30.55 21.38
N VAL A 331 -20.30 30.04 21.54
CA VAL A 331 -19.09 30.85 21.62
C VAL A 331 -18.28 30.64 20.35
N TYR A 332 -17.79 31.73 19.76
CA TYR A 332 -17.15 31.72 18.45
C TYR A 332 -15.62 31.86 18.54
N THR A 333 -14.94 31.32 17.50
CA THR A 333 -13.50 31.56 17.32
C THR A 333 -13.19 33.05 17.16
N GLU A 334 -12.04 33.48 17.69
CA GLU A 334 -11.54 34.85 17.48
C GLU A 334 -11.08 35.01 16.02
N GLU A 335 -10.43 33.99 15.47
CA GLU A 335 -9.93 33.96 14.09
C GLU A 335 -11.00 33.51 13.12
N GLU A 336 -10.95 34.08 11.92
CA GLU A 336 -11.83 33.72 10.80
C GLU A 336 -11.15 32.69 9.89
N VAL A 337 -11.93 31.77 9.38
CA VAL A 337 -11.48 30.70 8.47
C VAL A 337 -12.04 30.95 7.09
N SER A 338 -11.16 30.95 6.07
CA SER A 338 -11.59 31.00 4.68
C SER A 338 -11.68 29.60 4.08
N THR A 339 -12.69 29.37 3.25
CA THR A 339 -12.82 28.14 2.47
C THR A 339 -12.03 28.25 1.16
N VAL A 340 -11.18 27.28 0.91
CA VAL A 340 -10.44 27.13 -0.35
C VAL A 340 -11.09 26.09 -1.25
N ARG A 341 -11.87 25.20 -0.65
CA ARG A 341 -12.67 24.14 -1.30
C ARG A 341 -14.11 24.24 -0.82
N ASN A 342 -15.01 23.55 -1.51
CA ASN A 342 -16.45 23.64 -1.22
C ASN A 342 -16.88 23.02 0.13
N SER A 343 -15.95 22.63 1.00
CA SER A 343 -16.24 22.12 2.34
C SER A 343 -15.19 22.48 3.38
N ILE A 344 -15.63 22.47 4.63
CA ILE A 344 -14.80 22.65 5.82
C ILE A 344 -15.05 21.47 6.74
N LYS A 345 -14.00 20.81 7.20
CA LYS A 345 -14.06 19.73 8.18
C LYS A 345 -13.57 20.22 9.53
N ILE A 346 -14.38 20.02 10.57
CA ILE A 346 -14.10 20.47 11.92
C ILE A 346 -13.95 19.24 12.83
N TRP A 347 -12.87 19.21 13.61
CA TRP A 347 -12.56 18.17 14.58
C TRP A 347 -12.58 18.75 15.99
N SER A 348 -12.91 17.91 16.97
CA SER A 348 -12.75 18.31 18.38
C SER A 348 -11.27 18.29 18.74
N GLY A 349 -10.73 19.45 19.16
CA GLY A 349 -9.39 19.58 19.72
C GLY A 349 -9.38 19.44 21.25
N ASP A 350 -8.24 19.80 21.83
CA ASP A 350 -8.04 19.69 23.28
C ASP A 350 -9.05 20.55 24.08
N GLY A 351 -9.60 19.96 25.14
CA GLY A 351 -10.56 20.59 26.03
C GLY A 351 -12.00 20.61 25.53
N LEU A 352 -12.26 20.28 24.27
CA LEU A 352 -13.59 20.21 23.68
C LEU A 352 -14.16 18.79 23.85
N GLY A 353 -15.26 18.67 24.60
CA GLY A 353 -16.05 17.43 24.69
C GLY A 353 -17.04 17.31 23.54
N ASP A 354 -18.03 16.43 23.74
CA ASP A 354 -19.18 16.32 22.83
C ASP A 354 -20.01 17.60 22.85
N THR A 355 -20.19 18.26 21.71
CA THR A 355 -20.89 19.56 21.62
C THR A 355 -21.50 19.80 20.24
N GLU A 356 -22.41 20.75 20.15
CA GLU A 356 -22.88 21.24 18.85
C GLU A 356 -21.89 22.25 18.28
N VAL A 357 -21.63 22.15 16.98
CA VAL A 357 -20.75 23.07 16.24
C VAL A 357 -21.55 23.73 15.14
N LEU A 358 -21.34 25.03 14.99
CA LEU A 358 -21.97 25.89 14.00
C LEU A 358 -20.91 26.59 13.16
N LEU A 359 -21.11 26.62 11.85
CA LEU A 359 -20.31 27.43 10.94
C LEU A 359 -21.05 28.75 10.65
N PHE A 360 -20.49 29.89 11.11
CA PHE A 360 -21.13 31.19 10.97
C PHE A 360 -20.45 32.03 9.89
N PRO A 361 -21.15 32.38 8.78
CA PRO A 361 -20.56 33.19 7.71
C PRO A 361 -20.40 34.66 8.16
N VAL A 362 -19.16 35.20 8.03
CA VAL A 362 -18.85 36.57 8.47
C VAL A 362 -19.43 37.63 7.53
N ASN A 363 -19.54 37.33 6.23
CA ASN A 363 -19.87 38.29 5.17
C ASN A 363 -21.31 38.18 4.63
N LYS A 364 -22.16 37.36 5.20
CA LYS A 364 -23.56 37.19 4.78
C LYS A 364 -24.51 37.55 5.91
N THR A 365 -25.64 38.16 5.57
CA THR A 365 -26.77 38.43 6.52
C THR A 365 -27.26 37.12 7.14
N ALA A 366 -27.64 37.15 8.39
CA ALA A 366 -27.98 36.01 9.29
C ALA A 366 -29.05 35.02 8.79
N GLU A 367 -29.64 35.22 7.61
CA GLU A 367 -30.70 34.35 7.04
C GLU A 367 -30.14 33.05 6.38
N THR A 368 -28.83 32.92 6.20
CA THR A 368 -28.19 31.73 5.60
C THR A 368 -27.19 31.07 6.54
N GLY A 369 -27.55 30.98 7.83
CA GLY A 369 -26.75 30.22 8.81
C GLY A 369 -26.72 28.74 8.46
N TYR A 370 -25.52 28.16 8.52
CA TYR A 370 -25.36 26.71 8.39
C TYR A 370 -25.97 26.03 9.62
N THR A 371 -26.59 24.89 9.41
CA THR A 371 -27.22 24.13 10.47
C THR A 371 -26.19 23.65 11.48
N ALA A 372 -26.44 23.88 12.78
CA ALA A 372 -25.61 23.31 13.83
C ALA A 372 -25.61 21.78 13.75
N THR A 373 -24.44 21.20 13.90
CA THR A 373 -24.25 19.72 13.84
C THR A 373 -23.50 19.26 15.07
N TYR A 374 -23.90 18.14 15.62
CA TYR A 374 -23.30 17.59 16.82
C TYR A 374 -21.92 16.98 16.53
N LEU A 375 -20.89 17.48 17.22
CA LEU A 375 -19.51 17.02 17.13
C LEU A 375 -19.20 16.12 18.33
N THR A 376 -18.90 14.85 18.07
CA THR A 376 -18.47 13.90 19.10
C THR A 376 -16.96 13.94 19.26
N HIS A 377 -16.47 13.83 20.49
CA HIS A 377 -15.04 13.84 20.79
C HIS A 377 -14.27 12.80 19.97
N GLY A 378 -13.20 13.25 19.28
CA GLY A 378 -12.38 12.42 18.39
C GLY A 378 -12.99 12.17 17.01
N MET A 379 -14.15 12.72 16.70
CA MET A 379 -14.80 12.67 15.39
C MET A 379 -14.69 14.01 14.65
N SER A 380 -15.05 14.00 13.38
CA SER A 380 -15.14 15.19 12.56
C SER A 380 -16.53 15.43 12.03
N VAL A 381 -16.85 16.68 11.82
CA VAL A 381 -18.07 17.14 11.15
C VAL A 381 -17.67 17.92 9.91
N GLU A 382 -18.30 17.62 8.78
CA GLU A 382 -18.06 18.31 7.50
C GLU A 382 -19.23 19.22 7.18
N PHE A 383 -18.90 20.46 6.83
CA PHE A 383 -19.86 21.47 6.39
C PHE A 383 -19.63 21.78 4.91
N ASP A 384 -20.67 21.72 4.10
CA ASP A 384 -20.63 22.27 2.76
C ASP A 384 -20.54 23.80 2.85
N ALA A 385 -19.54 24.40 2.22
CA ALA A 385 -19.30 25.83 2.27
C ALA A 385 -18.91 26.38 0.90
N GLU A 386 -19.42 27.56 0.54
CA GLU A 386 -19.05 28.22 -0.72
C GLU A 386 -17.57 28.63 -0.67
N ASN A 387 -16.85 28.47 -1.78
CA ASN A 387 -15.45 28.91 -1.91
C ASN A 387 -15.30 30.42 -1.64
N ASP A 388 -14.13 30.81 -1.15
CA ASP A 388 -13.76 32.20 -0.83
C ASP A 388 -14.70 32.89 0.17
N THR A 389 -15.41 32.13 1.00
CA THR A 389 -16.24 32.66 2.07
C THR A 389 -15.49 32.54 3.41
N TRP A 390 -15.60 33.59 4.24
CA TRP A 390 -15.02 33.62 5.56
C TRP A 390 -16.04 33.21 6.62
N PHE A 391 -15.63 32.35 7.56
CA PHE A 391 -16.49 31.82 8.60
C PHE A 391 -15.86 31.95 9.97
N LYS A 392 -16.69 32.06 11.02
CA LYS A 392 -16.32 31.76 12.41
C LYS A 392 -16.95 30.44 12.82
N ILE A 393 -16.23 29.69 13.63
CA ILE A 393 -16.72 28.43 14.17
C ILE A 393 -17.29 28.71 15.56
N GLY A 394 -18.56 28.39 15.75
CA GLY A 394 -19.25 28.46 17.01
C GLY A 394 -19.32 27.08 17.66
N VAL A 395 -19.09 27.01 18.97
CA VAL A 395 -19.30 25.78 19.78
C VAL A 395 -20.35 26.08 20.85
N ASN A 396 -21.29 25.16 21.04
CA ASN A 396 -22.29 25.25 22.08
C ASN A 396 -21.69 24.81 23.42
N MET A 397 -21.19 25.76 24.20
CA MET A 397 -20.54 25.47 25.47
C MET A 397 -20.82 26.55 26.51
N GLN A 398 -21.36 26.14 27.65
CA GLN A 398 -21.59 27.01 28.82
C GLN A 398 -20.44 26.86 29.80
N ASN A 399 -20.05 27.96 30.41
CA ASN A 399 -19.01 28.00 31.46
C ASN A 399 -19.60 28.48 32.77
N PRO A 400 -20.02 27.62 33.68
CA PRO A 400 -20.56 28.01 35.00
C PRO A 400 -19.44 28.37 35.99
N THR A 401 -18.18 28.28 35.62
CA THR A 401 -17.04 28.58 36.52
C THR A 401 -16.68 30.06 36.58
N ASN A 402 -15.86 30.43 37.55
CA ASN A 402 -15.36 31.80 37.70
C ASN A 402 -14.07 32.07 36.88
N GLU A 403 -13.62 31.12 36.09
CA GLU A 403 -12.41 31.24 35.24
C GLU A 403 -12.77 30.94 33.79
N ASP A 404 -12.05 31.60 32.86
CA ASP A 404 -12.22 31.33 31.43
C ASP A 404 -11.79 29.92 31.09
N ILE A 405 -12.58 29.23 30.31
CA ILE A 405 -12.23 27.90 29.75
C ILE A 405 -11.69 28.09 28.34
N ILE A 406 -10.52 27.52 28.07
CA ILE A 406 -9.92 27.53 26.74
C ILE A 406 -10.14 26.14 26.12
N VAL A 407 -10.77 26.13 24.95
CA VAL A 407 -10.96 24.91 24.14
C VAL A 407 -10.41 25.13 22.75
N TYR A 408 -10.10 24.07 22.07
CA TYR A 408 -9.54 24.10 20.72
C TYR A 408 -10.40 23.33 19.74
N VAL A 409 -10.50 23.82 18.53
CA VAL A 409 -11.07 23.12 17.37
C VAL A 409 -10.00 22.99 16.30
N GLU A 410 -9.92 21.84 15.67
CA GLU A 410 -9.03 21.64 14.52
C GLU A 410 -9.85 21.77 13.24
N VAL A 411 -9.34 22.51 12.29
CA VAL A 411 -10.01 22.83 11.03
C VAL A 411 -9.18 22.33 9.87
N GLU A 412 -9.81 21.64 8.96
CA GLU A 412 -9.23 21.15 7.72
C GLU A 412 -10.07 21.69 6.54
N ASN A 413 -9.42 22.38 5.61
CA ASN A 413 -10.03 22.74 4.32
C ASN A 413 -9.96 21.54 3.39
N VAL A 414 -11.12 20.90 3.12
CA VAL A 414 -11.23 19.67 2.30
C VAL A 414 -11.56 20.03 0.84
#